data_c7f65b925fabf3c99efc436ab56f535a
#
_entry.id   c7f65b925fabf3c99efc436ab56f535a
#
_cell.length_a   1.000
_cell.length_b   1.000
_cell.length_c   1.000
_cell.angle_alpha   90.00
_cell.angle_beta   90.00
_cell.angle_gamma   90.00
#
_symmetry.space_group_name_H-M   'P 1'
#
loop_
_entity.id
_entity.type
_entity.pdbx_description
1 polymer ?
#
loop_
_entity_poly.entity_id
_entity_poly.type
_entity_poly.pdbx_seq_one_letter_code
_entity_poly.pdbx_strand_id
1 'polypeptide(L)'
;HYQKEPKAEAKLVRCFQGKVYDLVVDLRLNSSTYKKWLAFELSDLNTFIYIPKGLAHGYETLSDNCWMEYFMSEFYAPEYEAGLRWDDPALGIDWPVMNPFLSEKDKNWPLLT
;
A
#
# COMPACT_ATOMS: atom_id res chain seq x y z
N HIS A 1 -3.56 -0.46 3.00
CA HIS A 1 -4.51 -1.58 3.12
C HIS A 1 -3.80 -2.92 3.14
N TYR A 2 -4.38 -3.87 3.85
CA TYR A 2 -3.95 -5.27 3.87
C TYR A 2 -5.11 -6.14 4.36
N GLN A 3 -4.98 -7.45 4.23
CA GLN A 3 -5.93 -8.40 4.82
C GLN A 3 -5.22 -9.23 5.90
N LYS A 4 -5.92 -9.45 7.00
CA LYS A 4 -5.44 -10.25 8.13
C LYS A 4 -5.63 -11.74 7.86
N GLU A 5 -4.86 -12.56 8.56
CA GLU A 5 -5.07 -14.01 8.51
C GLU A 5 -6.49 -14.37 8.98
N PRO A 6 -7.12 -15.43 8.43
CA PRO A 6 -6.59 -16.36 7.43
C PRO A 6 -6.72 -15.91 5.98
N LYS A 7 -7.03 -14.64 5.73
CA LYS A 7 -7.23 -14.07 4.40
C LYS A 7 -6.12 -13.12 3.96
N ALA A 8 -4.94 -13.25 4.54
CA ALA A 8 -3.78 -12.47 4.13
C ALA A 8 -3.47 -12.72 2.65
N GLU A 9 -3.06 -11.67 1.96
CA GLU A 9 -2.83 -11.73 0.51
C GLU A 9 -1.44 -11.23 0.13
N ALA A 10 -0.84 -11.88 -0.85
CA ALA A 10 0.28 -11.36 -1.60
C ALA A 10 -0.26 -10.61 -2.81
N LYS A 11 0.47 -9.63 -3.29
CA LYS A 11 0.07 -8.80 -4.44
C LYS A 11 1.20 -8.70 -5.44
N LEU A 12 0.85 -8.64 -6.70
CA LEU A 12 1.75 -8.26 -7.78
C LEU A 12 1.16 -7.03 -8.44
N VAL A 13 1.88 -5.90 -8.43
CA VAL A 13 1.34 -4.58 -8.76
C VAL A 13 2.18 -3.93 -9.85
N ARG A 14 1.53 -3.30 -10.81
CA ARG A 14 2.19 -2.41 -11.78
C ARG A 14 1.30 -1.23 -12.14
N CYS A 15 1.95 -0.16 -12.61
CA CYS A 15 1.28 0.99 -13.22
C CYS A 15 1.54 0.94 -14.72
N PHE A 16 0.50 0.68 -15.53
CA PHE A 16 0.70 0.59 -16.97
C PHE A 16 0.30 1.85 -17.73
N GLN A 17 -0.21 2.85 -17.04
CA GLN A 17 -0.41 4.19 -17.58
C GLN A 17 -0.27 5.21 -16.45
N GLY A 18 0.45 6.30 -16.71
CA GLY A 18 0.69 7.34 -15.74
C GLY A 18 1.85 7.02 -14.81
N LYS A 19 1.87 7.66 -13.67
CA LYS A 19 2.94 7.56 -12.71
C LYS A 19 2.36 7.53 -11.30
N VAL A 20 2.81 6.59 -10.48
CA VAL A 20 2.40 6.48 -9.08
C VAL A 20 3.61 6.32 -8.16
N TYR A 21 3.47 6.81 -6.95
CA TYR A 21 4.38 6.56 -5.84
C TYR A 21 3.77 5.40 -5.04
N ASP A 22 4.37 4.24 -5.16
CA ASP A 22 3.86 3.00 -4.56
C ASP A 22 4.65 2.69 -3.31
N LEU A 23 3.96 2.30 -2.23
CA LEU A 23 4.55 2.21 -0.92
C LEU A 23 4.10 0.94 -0.20
N VAL A 24 5.06 0.29 0.46
CA VAL A 24 4.80 -0.88 1.28
C VAL A 24 5.31 -0.64 2.70
N VAL A 25 4.59 -1.18 3.68
CA VAL A 25 4.96 -1.14 5.10
C VAL A 25 5.01 -2.56 5.63
N ASP A 26 6.11 -2.92 6.26
CA ASP A 26 6.25 -4.25 6.85
C ASP A 26 5.54 -4.30 8.21
N LEU A 27 4.52 -5.13 8.32
CA LEU A 27 3.74 -5.32 9.54
C LEU A 27 3.97 -6.68 10.20
N ARG A 28 4.95 -7.44 9.72
CA ARG A 28 5.29 -8.75 10.29
C ARG A 28 6.04 -8.56 11.61
N LEU A 29 5.43 -8.99 12.71
CA LEU A 29 5.91 -8.70 14.07
C LEU A 29 7.35 -9.17 14.33
N ASN A 30 7.75 -10.28 13.73
CA ASN A 30 9.09 -10.86 13.94
C ASN A 30 10.10 -10.46 12.87
N SER A 31 9.75 -9.55 11.98
CA SER A 31 10.62 -9.07 10.93
C SER A 31 11.61 -8.04 11.46
N SER A 32 12.85 -8.08 10.98
CA SER A 32 13.86 -7.06 11.28
C SER A 32 13.49 -5.69 10.71
N THR A 33 12.53 -5.64 9.77
CA THR A 33 12.04 -4.41 9.16
C THR A 33 10.63 -4.05 9.60
N TYR A 34 10.16 -4.59 10.72
CA TYR A 34 8.84 -4.26 11.27
C TYR A 34 8.68 -2.75 11.42
N LYS A 35 7.55 -2.22 10.93
CA LYS A 35 7.19 -0.79 10.89
C LYS A 35 8.05 0.06 9.95
N LYS A 36 8.92 -0.54 9.17
CA LYS A 36 9.66 0.19 8.14
C LYS A 36 8.90 0.18 6.83
N TRP A 37 9.13 1.20 6.02
CA TRP A 37 8.48 1.33 4.72
C TRP A 37 9.50 1.49 3.61
N LEU A 38 9.08 1.10 2.40
CA LEU A 38 9.81 1.33 1.15
C LEU A 38 8.84 1.91 0.13
N ALA A 39 9.35 2.78 -0.72
CA ALA A 39 8.56 3.38 -1.78
C ALA A 39 9.27 3.24 -3.12
N PHE A 40 8.46 3.15 -4.18
CA PHE A 40 8.90 2.98 -5.55
C PHE A 40 8.07 3.87 -6.45
N GLU A 41 8.72 4.54 -7.40
CA GLU A 41 7.99 5.24 -8.45
C GLU A 41 7.73 4.25 -9.59
N LEU A 42 6.47 4.02 -9.90
CA LEU A 42 6.04 3.12 -10.96
C LEU A 42 5.50 3.91 -12.13
N SER A 43 6.11 3.76 -13.29
CA SER A 43 5.68 4.42 -14.53
C SER A 43 5.99 3.58 -15.77
N ASP A 44 6.45 2.36 -15.60
CA ASP A 44 6.94 1.49 -16.66
C ASP A 44 6.14 0.19 -16.69
N LEU A 45 5.65 -0.16 -17.86
CA LEU A 45 4.90 -1.40 -18.13
C LEU A 45 5.67 -2.67 -17.72
N ASN A 46 6.99 -2.60 -17.70
CA ASN A 46 7.83 -3.77 -17.47
C ASN A 46 8.25 -3.93 -16.00
N THR A 47 7.81 -3.03 -15.13
CA THR A 47 8.18 -3.06 -13.73
C THR A 47 7.00 -3.49 -12.87
N PHE A 48 7.17 -4.61 -12.17
CA PHE A 48 6.22 -5.11 -11.18
C PHE A 48 6.83 -5.01 -9.80
N ILE A 49 5.96 -4.79 -8.78
CA ILE A 49 6.33 -4.96 -7.39
C ILE A 49 5.61 -6.19 -6.86
N TYR A 50 6.35 -7.12 -6.28
CA TYR A 50 5.79 -8.24 -5.55
C TYR A 50 5.75 -7.89 -4.07
N ILE A 51 4.56 -7.97 -3.48
CA ILE A 51 4.31 -7.63 -2.08
C ILE A 51 3.88 -8.90 -1.36
N PRO A 52 4.75 -9.49 -0.52
CA PRO A 52 4.39 -10.70 0.21
C PRO A 52 3.32 -10.44 1.27
N LYS A 53 2.73 -11.53 1.77
CA LYS A 53 1.77 -11.47 2.88
C LYS A 53 2.41 -10.79 4.08
N GLY A 54 1.61 -10.04 4.83
CA GLY A 54 2.06 -9.36 6.03
C GLY A 54 2.55 -7.94 5.82
N LEU A 55 2.57 -7.45 4.58
CA LEU A 55 2.89 -6.07 4.27
C LEU A 55 1.63 -5.30 3.91
N ALA A 56 1.49 -4.09 4.44
CA ALA A 56 0.47 -3.15 4.00
C ALA A 56 0.93 -2.46 2.72
N HIS A 57 -0.02 -2.07 1.88
CA HIS A 57 0.24 -1.45 0.58
C HIS A 57 -0.62 -0.21 0.40
N GLY A 58 -0.03 0.82 -0.17
CA GLY A 58 -0.72 2.03 -0.57
C GLY A 58 -0.01 2.70 -1.73
N TYR A 59 -0.66 3.66 -2.34
CA TYR A 59 -0.03 4.45 -3.41
C TYR A 59 -0.63 5.83 -3.49
N GLU A 60 0.15 6.74 -4.08
CA GLU A 60 -0.27 8.10 -4.40
C GLU A 60 -0.04 8.33 -5.89
N THR A 61 -1.05 8.82 -6.60
CA THR A 61 -0.90 9.13 -8.02
C THR A 61 -0.09 10.42 -8.20
N LEU A 62 0.87 10.39 -9.12
CA LEU A 62 1.74 11.51 -9.43
C LEU A 62 1.39 12.19 -10.75
N SER A 63 0.48 11.62 -11.52
CA SER A 63 -0.04 12.17 -12.77
C SER A 63 -1.52 11.90 -12.90
N ASP A 64 -2.16 12.55 -13.87
CA ASP A 64 -3.55 12.27 -14.20
C ASP A 64 -3.66 10.95 -14.97
N ASN A 65 -4.86 10.34 -14.92
CA ASN A 65 -5.19 9.14 -15.69
C ASN A 65 -4.25 7.96 -15.44
N CYS A 66 -4.01 7.65 -14.17
CA CYS A 66 -3.22 6.50 -13.78
C CYS A 66 -4.04 5.22 -13.86
N TRP A 67 -3.44 4.18 -14.44
CA TRP A 67 -4.02 2.85 -14.51
C TRP A 67 -3.11 1.88 -13.78
N MET A 68 -3.66 1.25 -12.74
CA MET A 68 -2.96 0.28 -11.91
C MET A 68 -3.53 -1.11 -12.17
N GLU A 69 -2.67 -2.10 -12.14
CA GLU A 69 -3.08 -3.50 -12.25
C GLU A 69 -2.57 -4.26 -11.04
N TYR A 70 -3.46 -5.01 -10.41
CA TYR A 70 -3.14 -5.84 -9.26
C TYR A 70 -3.49 -7.29 -9.55
N PHE A 71 -2.57 -8.18 -9.20
CA PHE A 71 -2.86 -9.61 -9.07
C PHE A 71 -2.76 -9.95 -7.60
N MET A 72 -3.81 -10.54 -7.04
CA MET A 72 -3.89 -10.86 -5.62
C MET A 72 -4.01 -12.35 -5.42
N SER A 73 -3.33 -12.87 -4.39
CA SER A 73 -3.34 -14.31 -4.09
C SER A 73 -4.57 -14.77 -3.31
N GLU A 74 -5.44 -13.85 -2.89
CA GLU A 74 -6.64 -14.14 -2.11
C GLU A 74 -7.80 -13.30 -2.59
N PHE A 75 -9.02 -13.79 -2.42
CA PHE A 75 -10.22 -13.02 -2.69
C PHE A 75 -10.40 -11.91 -1.65
N TYR A 76 -11.05 -10.83 -2.07
CA TYR A 76 -11.38 -9.74 -1.17
C TYR A 76 -12.30 -10.22 -0.05
N ALA A 77 -11.87 -10.04 1.18
CA ALA A 77 -12.59 -10.42 2.39
C ALA A 77 -12.69 -9.20 3.32
N PRO A 78 -13.74 -8.37 3.16
CA PRO A 78 -13.84 -7.11 3.90
C PRO A 78 -13.82 -7.28 5.43
N GLU A 79 -14.29 -8.40 5.95
CA GLU A 79 -14.26 -8.71 7.39
C GLU A 79 -12.84 -8.90 7.93
N TYR A 80 -11.87 -9.13 7.04
CA TYR A 80 -10.45 -9.27 7.40
C TYR A 80 -9.62 -8.06 6.96
N GLU A 81 -10.25 -7.08 6.31
CA GLU A 81 -9.54 -5.89 5.84
C GLU A 81 -9.09 -5.02 7.01
N ALA A 82 -7.89 -4.48 6.88
CA ALA A 82 -7.34 -3.49 7.80
C ALA A 82 -6.50 -2.49 7.02
N GLY A 83 -6.18 -1.39 7.66
CA GLY A 83 -5.37 -0.35 7.04
C GLY A 83 -4.64 0.48 8.06
N LEU A 84 -3.74 1.29 7.56
CA LEU A 84 -2.98 2.27 8.33
C LEU A 84 -3.29 3.65 7.75
N ARG A 85 -3.34 4.64 8.62
CA ARG A 85 -3.51 6.02 8.16
C ARG A 85 -2.25 6.49 7.45
N TRP A 86 -2.43 7.18 6.34
CA TRP A 86 -1.33 7.62 5.47
C TRP A 86 -0.33 8.53 6.19
N ASP A 87 -0.80 9.32 7.16
CA ASP A 87 -0.01 10.30 7.91
C ASP A 87 0.38 9.82 9.30
N ASP A 88 0.38 8.51 9.53
CA ASP A 88 0.68 7.94 10.84
C ASP A 88 2.09 8.36 11.30
N PRO A 89 2.22 9.08 12.43
CA PRO A 89 3.53 9.54 12.89
C PRO A 89 4.47 8.40 13.30
N ALA A 90 3.93 7.23 13.64
CA ALA A 90 4.75 6.06 13.97
C ALA A 90 5.49 5.51 12.74
N LEU A 91 5.02 5.83 11.53
CA LEU A 91 5.63 5.38 10.29
C LEU A 91 6.54 6.43 9.66
N GLY A 92 6.20 7.70 9.82
CA GLY A 92 6.99 8.81 9.27
C GLY A 92 7.16 8.75 7.76
N ILE A 93 6.10 8.42 7.03
CA ILE A 93 6.17 8.26 5.58
C ILE A 93 6.32 9.62 4.89
N ASP A 94 7.28 9.71 3.98
CA ASP A 94 7.50 10.90 3.15
C ASP A 94 6.70 10.78 1.84
N TRP A 95 5.49 11.29 1.85
CA TRP A 95 4.65 11.33 0.65
C TRP A 95 5.04 12.52 -0.23
N PRO A 96 5.11 12.34 -1.57
CA PRO A 96 5.48 13.44 -2.49
C PRO A 96 4.48 14.59 -2.50
N VAL A 97 3.19 14.31 -2.29
CA VAL A 97 2.12 15.31 -2.28
C VAL A 97 1.63 15.50 -0.85
N MET A 98 1.75 16.72 -0.33
CA MET A 98 1.46 17.04 1.07
C MET A 98 -0.03 17.09 1.40
N ASN A 99 -0.88 17.40 0.41
CA ASN A 99 -2.33 17.53 0.58
C ASN A 99 -3.03 16.51 -0.34
N PRO A 100 -2.95 15.22 -0.04
CA PRO A 100 -3.53 14.19 -0.91
C PRO A 100 -5.05 14.23 -0.88
N PHE A 101 -5.65 13.85 -2.00
CA PHE A 101 -7.09 13.63 -2.10
C PHE A 101 -7.37 12.20 -1.67
N LEU A 102 -8.13 12.02 -0.61
CA LEU A 102 -8.35 10.72 0.03
C LEU A 102 -9.82 10.32 0.03
N SER A 103 -10.09 9.02 -0.08
CA SER A 103 -11.42 8.49 0.20
C SER A 103 -11.74 8.63 1.69
N GLU A 104 -13.03 8.61 2.04
CA GLU A 104 -13.45 8.63 3.45
C GLU A 104 -12.87 7.43 4.22
N LYS A 105 -12.79 6.28 3.57
CA LYS A 105 -12.20 5.07 4.14
C LYS A 105 -10.74 5.29 4.52
N ASP A 106 -9.97 5.89 3.63
CA ASP A 106 -8.53 6.11 3.84
C ASP A 106 -8.24 7.17 4.91
N LYS A 107 -9.14 8.13 5.09
CA LYS A 107 -9.02 9.13 6.14
C LYS A 107 -9.21 8.55 7.55
N ASN A 108 -9.95 7.46 7.66
CA ASN A 108 -10.48 6.97 8.93
C ASN A 108 -9.79 5.70 9.45
N TRP A 109 -8.72 5.25 8.82
CA TRP A 109 -7.94 4.15 9.38
C TRP A 109 -7.33 4.53 10.73
N PRO A 110 -7.19 3.57 11.66
CA PRO A 110 -6.57 3.87 12.95
C PRO A 110 -5.07 4.12 12.81
N LEU A 111 -4.51 4.76 13.81
CA LEU A 111 -3.06 4.84 13.95
C LEU A 111 -2.51 3.50 14.43
N LEU A 112 -1.29 3.23 14.05
CA LEU A 112 -0.57 2.03 14.49
C LEU A 112 -0.18 2.19 15.97
N THR A 113 -0.55 1.22 16.75
CA THR A 113 -0.25 1.22 18.19
C THR A 113 0.96 0.35 18.52
#